data_872ea95ef72675625c49e9614ad1b4cb
#
_entry.id   872ea95ef72675625c49e9614ad1b4cb
#
_cell.length_a   1.000
_cell.length_b   1.000
_cell.length_c   1.000
_cell.angle_alpha   90.00
_cell.angle_beta   90.00
_cell.angle_gamma   90.00
#
_symmetry.space_group_name_H-M   'P 1'
#
loop_
_entity.id
_entity.type
_entity.pdbx_description
1 polymer ?
#
loop_
_entity_poly.entity_id
_entity_poly.type
_entity_poly.pdbx_seq_one_letter_code
_entity_poly.pdbx_strand_id
1 'polypeptide(L)'
;MAELTPEDIRSFSYLADIGGTEKAFSIPLIYHFLIRFLSPLVRFFFNINYSGLERIPRKGAMIVTSNHVSNLDPIFKILAVRRQVFYLAKEDHFKKQPNRFIMKSNGMIETLRSEGGRDALSRAHDVLSSGFALGIFPEGTRSRNKKPPFLQNGKTGVARLAASFPDIPIVPICIIGSREVMPPGANFIRFWKAIDIHIGVPVTFGEWLVSNDGGDFSK
;
A
#
# COMPACT_ATOMS: atom_id res chain seq x y z
N MET A 1 -19.99 27.94 -8.95
CA MET A 1 -19.10 26.86 -9.38
C MET A 1 -20.01 25.71 -9.76
N ALA A 2 -19.80 25.05 -10.89
CA ALA A 2 -20.63 23.92 -11.29
C ALA A 2 -20.31 22.75 -10.33
N GLU A 3 -21.35 22.15 -9.76
CA GLU A 3 -21.25 20.97 -8.90
C GLU A 3 -20.78 19.79 -9.76
N LEU A 4 -19.69 19.13 -9.37
CA LEU A 4 -19.19 17.96 -10.11
C LEU A 4 -20.21 16.84 -10.08
N THR A 5 -20.60 16.39 -11.25
CA THR A 5 -21.53 15.27 -11.39
C THR A 5 -20.82 13.92 -11.23
N PRO A 6 -21.52 12.83 -10.92
CA PRO A 6 -20.95 11.48 -10.95
C PRO A 6 -20.32 11.11 -12.31
N GLU A 7 -20.78 11.76 -13.38
CA GLU A 7 -20.27 11.56 -14.74
C GLU A 7 -18.91 12.25 -14.93
N ASP A 8 -18.74 13.45 -14.36
CA ASP A 8 -17.45 14.14 -14.31
C ASP A 8 -16.42 13.31 -13.54
N ILE A 9 -16.80 12.77 -12.39
CA ILE A 9 -15.92 11.91 -11.56
C ILE A 9 -15.46 10.68 -12.34
N ARG A 10 -16.36 10.06 -13.11
CA ARG A 10 -16.01 8.91 -13.98
C ARG A 10 -15.10 9.30 -15.15
N SER A 11 -15.19 10.53 -15.64
CA SER A 11 -14.30 11.00 -16.71
C SER A 11 -12.83 11.03 -16.28
N PHE A 12 -12.54 11.29 -15.01
CA PHE A 12 -11.18 11.23 -14.46
C PHE A 12 -10.58 9.82 -14.48
N SER A 13 -11.39 8.77 -14.35
CA SER A 13 -10.92 7.39 -14.47
C SER A 13 -10.39 7.10 -15.86
N TYR A 14 -11.04 7.65 -16.87
CA TYR A 14 -10.59 7.55 -18.27
C TYR A 14 -9.29 8.32 -18.52
N LEU A 15 -9.17 9.54 -17.96
CA LEU A 15 -7.95 10.35 -18.05
C LEU A 15 -6.75 9.75 -17.34
N ALA A 16 -6.96 8.93 -16.31
CA ALA A 16 -5.89 8.25 -15.63
C ALA A 16 -5.12 7.26 -16.52
N ASP A 17 -5.75 6.78 -17.59
CA ASP A 17 -5.18 5.89 -18.63
C ASP A 17 -4.39 4.70 -18.03
N ILE A 18 -4.99 4.03 -17.03
CA ILE A 18 -4.44 2.81 -16.44
C ILE A 18 -5.34 1.66 -16.87
N GLY A 19 -4.89 0.88 -17.86
CA GLY A 19 -5.52 -0.39 -18.20
C GLY A 19 -4.94 -1.53 -17.37
N GLY A 20 -5.79 -2.51 -17.03
CA GLY A 20 -5.34 -3.76 -16.41
C GLY A 20 -4.71 -4.72 -17.42
N THR A 21 -4.08 -5.77 -16.90
CA THR A 21 -3.57 -6.91 -17.69
C THR A 21 -4.55 -8.06 -17.74
N GLU A 22 -5.76 -7.88 -17.17
CA GLU A 22 -6.83 -8.88 -17.04
C GLU A 22 -6.42 -10.12 -16.21
N LYS A 23 -5.36 -10.00 -15.45
CA LYS A 23 -4.87 -11.09 -14.60
C LYS A 23 -5.71 -11.18 -13.33
N ALA A 24 -6.40 -12.31 -13.16
CA ALA A 24 -7.10 -12.61 -11.92
C ALA A 24 -6.12 -12.92 -10.78
N PHE A 25 -6.43 -12.38 -9.61
CA PHE A 25 -5.67 -12.65 -8.38
C PHE A 25 -6.46 -13.57 -7.46
N SER A 26 -5.73 -14.37 -6.69
CA SER A 26 -6.29 -15.20 -5.62
C SER A 26 -5.37 -15.15 -4.40
N ILE A 27 -5.94 -15.39 -3.24
CA ILE A 27 -5.18 -15.39 -1.99
C ILE A 27 -4.49 -16.76 -1.85
N PRO A 28 -3.15 -16.82 -1.73
CA PRO A 28 -2.45 -18.05 -1.46
C PRO A 28 -2.90 -18.67 -0.13
N LEU A 29 -3.18 -19.97 -0.08
CA LEU A 29 -3.61 -20.64 1.15
C LEU A 29 -2.62 -20.45 2.31
N ILE A 30 -1.32 -20.45 2.01
CA ILE A 30 -0.27 -20.19 2.99
C ILE A 30 -0.39 -18.80 3.65
N TYR A 31 -0.97 -17.82 2.97
CA TYR A 31 -1.19 -16.49 3.53
C TYR A 31 -2.20 -16.52 4.68
N HIS A 32 -3.27 -17.30 4.55
CA HIS A 32 -4.24 -17.47 5.63
C HIS A 32 -3.58 -18.08 6.88
N PHE A 33 -2.71 -19.07 6.68
CA PHE A 33 -1.92 -19.64 7.76
C PHE A 33 -0.99 -18.60 8.41
N LEU A 34 -0.26 -17.82 7.60
CA LEU A 34 0.64 -16.77 8.09
C LEU A 34 -0.11 -15.71 8.90
N ILE A 35 -1.24 -15.22 8.39
CA ILE A 35 -2.06 -14.23 9.11
C ILE A 35 -2.59 -14.83 10.43
N ARG A 36 -3.09 -16.07 10.40
CA ARG A 36 -3.75 -16.68 11.57
C ARG A 36 -2.77 -17.02 12.69
N PHE A 37 -1.58 -17.52 12.34
CA PHE A 37 -0.62 -18.07 13.30
C PHE A 37 0.59 -17.19 13.53
N LEU A 38 1.16 -16.58 12.49
CA LEU A 38 2.35 -15.75 12.61
C LEU A 38 2.04 -14.34 13.13
N SER A 39 0.87 -13.78 12.80
CA SER A 39 0.52 -12.44 13.26
C SER A 39 0.47 -12.29 14.79
N PRO A 40 -0.16 -13.19 15.55
CA PRO A 40 -0.14 -13.13 17.02
C PRO A 40 1.28 -13.22 17.58
N LEU A 41 2.12 -14.09 17.00
CA LEU A 41 3.51 -14.26 17.42
C LEU A 41 4.32 -12.98 17.18
N VAL A 42 4.22 -12.38 15.99
CA VAL A 42 4.90 -11.12 15.71
C VAL A 42 4.42 -10.00 16.65
N ARG A 43 3.12 -9.92 16.92
CA ARG A 43 2.57 -8.93 17.86
C ARG A 43 3.06 -9.13 19.29
N PHE A 44 3.34 -10.37 19.68
CA PHE A 44 3.89 -10.67 21.01
C PHE A 44 5.34 -10.21 21.14
N PHE A 45 6.16 -10.41 20.10
CA PHE A 45 7.58 -10.04 20.13
C PHE A 45 7.84 -8.56 19.88
N PHE A 46 6.97 -7.87 19.14
CA PHE A 46 7.14 -6.46 18.83
C PHE A 46 6.25 -5.60 19.73
N ASN A 47 6.81 -4.53 20.25
CA ASN A 47 6.05 -3.51 20.97
C ASN A 47 5.33 -2.60 19.95
N ILE A 48 4.10 -2.97 19.59
CA ILE A 48 3.32 -2.27 18.55
C ILE A 48 2.06 -1.66 19.16
N ASN A 49 1.95 -0.35 19.05
CA ASN A 49 0.75 0.40 19.39
C ASN A 49 -0.07 0.70 18.13
N TYR A 50 -1.38 0.56 18.21
CA TYR A 50 -2.27 0.83 17.10
C TYR A 50 -3.31 1.87 17.49
N SER A 51 -3.62 2.77 16.55
CA SER A 51 -4.78 3.67 16.66
C SER A 51 -5.55 3.72 15.34
N GLY A 52 -6.88 3.80 15.41
CA GLY A 52 -7.76 3.88 14.24
C GLY A 52 -7.98 2.56 13.51
N LEU A 53 -7.77 1.40 14.14
CA LEU A 53 -7.98 0.07 13.52
C LEU A 53 -9.43 -0.13 13.02
N GLU A 54 -10.39 0.51 13.67
CA GLU A 54 -11.82 0.49 13.31
C GLU A 54 -12.11 1.10 11.96
N ARG A 55 -11.23 1.95 11.44
CA ARG A 55 -11.34 2.66 10.17
C ARG A 55 -11.00 1.80 8.97
N ILE A 56 -10.42 0.63 9.18
CA ILE A 56 -9.97 -0.24 8.08
C ILE A 56 -11.16 -1.02 7.52
N PRO A 57 -11.48 -0.90 6.21
CA PRO A 57 -12.51 -1.69 5.56
C PRO A 57 -12.23 -3.19 5.68
N ARG A 58 -13.20 -3.95 6.17
CA ARG A 58 -13.03 -5.40 6.41
C ARG A 58 -13.12 -6.23 5.13
N LYS A 59 -13.76 -5.72 4.08
CA LYS A 59 -14.02 -6.40 2.80
C LYS A 59 -13.84 -5.43 1.64
N GLY A 60 -13.78 -5.97 0.44
CA GLY A 60 -13.72 -5.19 -0.80
C GLY A 60 -12.32 -4.66 -1.11
N ALA A 61 -12.17 -4.05 -2.27
CA ALA A 61 -10.94 -3.39 -2.69
C ALA A 61 -10.64 -2.17 -1.80
N MET A 62 -9.38 -1.90 -1.57
CA MET A 62 -8.90 -0.66 -0.94
C MET A 62 -7.44 -0.41 -1.31
N ILE A 63 -7.02 0.84 -1.27
CA ILE A 63 -5.62 1.24 -1.40
C ILE A 63 -5.09 1.58 0.00
N VAL A 64 -4.07 0.88 0.46
CA VAL A 64 -3.43 1.14 1.76
C VAL A 64 -2.11 1.86 1.52
N THR A 65 -2.05 3.13 1.88
CA THR A 65 -0.84 3.96 1.71
C THR A 65 -0.09 4.13 3.02
N SER A 66 1.23 4.22 2.98
CA SER A 66 2.03 4.62 4.15
C SER A 66 3.39 5.15 3.74
N ASN A 67 4.08 5.80 4.68
CA ASN A 67 5.51 6.08 4.60
C ASN A 67 6.34 4.78 4.53
N HIS A 68 7.57 4.88 3.98
CA HIS A 68 8.45 3.72 3.79
C HIS A 68 9.88 4.00 4.28
N VAL A 69 10.19 3.54 5.47
CA VAL A 69 11.47 3.78 6.14
C VAL A 69 12.19 2.50 6.60
N SER A 70 11.51 1.34 6.52
CA SER A 70 12.04 0.03 6.92
C SER A 70 11.64 -1.08 5.95
N ASN A 71 12.40 -2.16 5.92
CA ASN A 71 12.01 -3.40 5.21
C ASN A 71 10.80 -4.09 5.85
N LEU A 72 10.51 -3.78 7.10
CA LEU A 72 9.41 -4.38 7.86
C LEU A 72 8.07 -3.65 7.68
N ASP A 73 8.05 -2.45 7.06
CA ASP A 73 6.83 -1.67 6.88
C ASP A 73 5.68 -2.45 6.20
N PRO A 74 5.91 -3.26 5.13
CA PRO A 74 4.85 -4.08 4.57
C PRO A 74 4.24 -5.05 5.58
N ILE A 75 5.07 -5.66 6.43
CA ILE A 75 4.63 -6.59 7.48
C ILE A 75 3.77 -5.86 8.49
N PHE A 76 4.20 -4.71 8.99
CA PHE A 76 3.45 -3.91 9.95
C PHE A 76 2.09 -3.44 9.38
N LYS A 77 2.04 -3.09 8.10
CA LYS A 77 0.76 -2.79 7.42
C LYS A 77 -0.17 -4.01 7.36
N ILE A 78 0.35 -5.19 6.99
CA ILE A 78 -0.43 -6.43 6.97
C ILE A 78 -0.98 -6.75 8.37
N LEU A 79 -0.17 -6.58 9.41
CA LEU A 79 -0.58 -6.79 10.81
C LEU A 79 -1.67 -5.83 11.26
N ALA A 80 -1.63 -4.58 10.82
CA ALA A 80 -2.66 -3.58 11.09
C ALA A 80 -3.96 -3.90 10.34
N VAL A 81 -3.85 -4.18 9.05
CA VAL A 81 -5.00 -4.43 8.16
C VAL A 81 -5.71 -5.75 8.47
N ARG A 82 -5.01 -6.75 9.00
CA ARG A 82 -5.54 -8.09 9.38
C ARG A 82 -6.20 -8.87 8.24
N ARG A 83 -5.89 -8.53 6.99
CA ARG A 83 -6.35 -9.21 5.78
C ARG A 83 -5.28 -9.15 4.69
N GLN A 84 -5.47 -9.91 3.61
CA GLN A 84 -4.55 -9.90 2.47
C GLN A 84 -4.37 -8.48 1.94
N VAL A 85 -3.10 -8.08 1.81
CA VAL A 85 -2.68 -6.87 1.12
C VAL A 85 -1.63 -7.28 0.11
N PHE A 86 -1.89 -7.02 -1.16
CA PHE A 86 -0.93 -7.22 -2.24
C PHE A 86 0.04 -6.03 -2.31
N TYR A 87 1.30 -6.30 -2.61
CA TYR A 87 2.33 -5.27 -2.77
C TYR A 87 3.07 -5.46 -4.07
N LEU A 88 3.46 -4.37 -4.69
CA LEU A 88 4.36 -4.36 -5.83
C LEU A 88 5.81 -4.44 -5.32
N ALA A 89 6.55 -5.41 -5.79
CA ALA A 89 7.94 -5.62 -5.41
C ALA A 89 8.83 -5.80 -6.64
N LYS A 90 10.04 -5.25 -6.57
CA LYS A 90 11.00 -5.30 -7.68
C LYS A 90 11.42 -6.74 -7.96
N GLU A 91 11.64 -7.07 -9.24
CA GLU A 91 12.10 -8.38 -9.71
C GLU A 91 13.31 -8.93 -8.96
N ASP A 92 14.22 -8.06 -8.47
CA ASP A 92 15.41 -8.45 -7.74
C ASP A 92 15.09 -9.29 -6.49
N HIS A 93 13.94 -9.07 -5.86
CA HIS A 93 13.50 -9.83 -4.69
C HIS A 93 13.04 -11.25 -5.04
N PHE A 94 12.77 -11.52 -6.32
CA PHE A 94 12.31 -12.83 -6.79
C PHE A 94 13.41 -13.69 -7.44
N LYS A 95 14.63 -13.14 -7.61
CA LYS A 95 15.72 -13.83 -8.31
C LYS A 95 16.29 -15.03 -7.55
N LYS A 96 16.26 -15.01 -6.21
CA LYS A 96 16.92 -16.04 -5.36
C LYS A 96 15.96 -16.64 -4.34
N GLN A 97 16.10 -17.97 -4.12
CA GLN A 97 15.50 -18.65 -2.97
C GLN A 97 16.31 -18.30 -1.69
N PRO A 98 15.69 -18.22 -0.50
CA PRO A 98 14.26 -18.42 -0.23
C PRO A 98 13.37 -17.21 -0.48
N ASN A 99 13.94 -16.06 -0.84
CA ASN A 99 13.19 -14.79 -1.00
C ASN A 99 12.04 -14.91 -2.00
N ARG A 100 12.25 -15.60 -3.12
CA ARG A 100 11.19 -15.83 -4.11
C ARG A 100 9.96 -16.50 -3.51
N PHE A 101 10.18 -17.54 -2.69
CA PHE A 101 9.08 -18.23 -2.00
C PHE A 101 8.37 -17.30 -1.03
N ILE A 102 9.12 -16.58 -0.20
CA ILE A 102 8.58 -15.62 0.77
C ILE A 102 7.75 -14.54 0.06
N MET A 103 8.28 -13.93 -1.00
CA MET A 103 7.57 -12.89 -1.76
C MET A 103 6.25 -13.41 -2.33
N LYS A 104 6.26 -14.56 -3.00
CA LYS A 104 5.05 -15.15 -3.58
C LYS A 104 4.04 -15.58 -2.51
N SER A 105 4.48 -16.17 -1.41
CA SER A 105 3.62 -16.59 -0.30
C SER A 105 2.93 -15.41 0.38
N ASN A 106 3.55 -14.24 0.39
CA ASN A 106 2.99 -13.01 0.96
C ASN A 106 2.18 -12.17 -0.06
N GLY A 107 1.88 -12.70 -1.25
CA GLY A 107 1.11 -12.00 -2.26
C GLY A 107 1.85 -10.81 -2.87
N MET A 108 3.19 -10.84 -2.86
CA MET A 108 3.98 -9.81 -3.54
C MET A 108 3.93 -10.03 -5.05
N ILE A 109 3.69 -8.95 -5.78
CA ILE A 109 3.59 -8.93 -7.24
C ILE A 109 4.91 -8.44 -7.80
N GLU A 110 5.52 -9.27 -8.63
CA GLU A 110 6.76 -8.91 -9.31
C GLU A 110 6.52 -7.82 -10.34
N THR A 111 7.35 -6.78 -10.33
CA THR A 111 7.33 -5.70 -11.33
C THR A 111 8.69 -5.61 -12.01
N LEU A 112 8.67 -5.53 -13.34
CA LEU A 112 9.86 -5.47 -14.17
C LEU A 112 10.33 -4.03 -14.33
N ARG A 113 11.61 -3.77 -14.11
CA ARG A 113 12.19 -2.43 -14.32
C ARG A 113 12.18 -1.99 -15.77
N SER A 114 12.33 -2.95 -16.69
CA SER A 114 12.32 -2.72 -18.14
C SER A 114 10.99 -2.18 -18.66
N GLU A 115 9.88 -2.53 -18.00
CA GLU A 115 8.52 -2.12 -18.39
C GLU A 115 8.07 -0.82 -17.71
N GLY A 116 8.89 -0.31 -16.76
CA GLY A 116 8.68 0.98 -16.11
C GLY A 116 7.50 1.02 -15.14
N GLY A 117 7.08 2.23 -14.79
CA GLY A 117 5.99 2.44 -13.81
C GLY A 117 4.61 2.07 -14.35
N ARG A 118 4.43 1.96 -15.66
CA ARG A 118 3.14 1.63 -16.28
C ARG A 118 2.74 0.18 -16.00
N ASP A 119 3.65 -0.78 -16.17
CA ASP A 119 3.40 -2.19 -15.79
C ASP A 119 3.01 -2.34 -14.33
N ALA A 120 3.74 -1.67 -13.45
CA ALA A 120 3.42 -1.69 -12.02
C ALA A 120 1.99 -1.18 -11.73
N LEU A 121 1.56 -0.11 -12.41
CA LEU A 121 0.20 0.44 -12.24
C LEU A 121 -0.86 -0.47 -12.86
N SER A 122 -0.60 -1.10 -14.01
CA SER A 122 -1.54 -2.06 -14.62
C SER A 122 -1.75 -3.28 -13.73
N ARG A 123 -0.70 -3.83 -13.13
CA ARG A 123 -0.82 -4.93 -12.16
C ARG A 123 -1.53 -4.51 -10.87
N ALA A 124 -1.32 -3.26 -10.43
CA ALA A 124 -2.04 -2.70 -9.30
C ALA A 124 -3.53 -2.54 -9.60
N HIS A 125 -3.86 -2.12 -10.81
CA HIS A 125 -5.23 -2.05 -11.32
C HIS A 125 -5.92 -3.42 -11.25
N ASP A 126 -5.27 -4.49 -11.72
CA ASP A 126 -5.83 -5.85 -11.67
C ASP A 126 -6.15 -6.33 -10.25
N VAL A 127 -5.29 -5.99 -9.27
CA VAL A 127 -5.55 -6.29 -7.85
C VAL A 127 -6.82 -5.64 -7.36
N LEU A 128 -6.98 -4.35 -7.66
CA LEU A 128 -8.15 -3.58 -7.23
C LEU A 128 -9.42 -4.03 -7.93
N SER A 129 -9.35 -4.31 -9.24
CA SER A 129 -10.46 -4.87 -10.04
C SER A 129 -10.89 -6.24 -9.54
N SER A 130 -9.95 -7.04 -9.01
CA SER A 130 -10.23 -8.33 -8.38
C SER A 130 -10.84 -8.21 -6.96
N GLY A 131 -11.08 -7.01 -6.46
CA GLY A 131 -11.69 -6.77 -5.14
C GLY A 131 -10.73 -6.89 -3.96
N PHE A 132 -9.41 -6.87 -4.19
CA PHE A 132 -8.41 -7.03 -3.14
C PHE A 132 -7.80 -5.71 -2.67
N ALA A 133 -7.17 -5.75 -1.48
CA ALA A 133 -6.43 -4.64 -0.95
C ALA A 133 -5.03 -4.55 -1.58
N LEU A 134 -4.65 -3.36 -1.99
CA LEU A 134 -3.35 -3.02 -2.54
C LEU A 134 -2.58 -2.13 -1.57
N GLY A 135 -1.38 -2.55 -1.18
CA GLY A 135 -0.47 -1.74 -0.38
C GLY A 135 0.50 -0.97 -1.27
N ILE A 136 0.52 0.34 -1.12
CA ILE A 136 1.43 1.22 -1.87
C ILE A 136 2.23 2.07 -0.88
N PHE A 137 3.49 2.29 -1.22
CA PHE A 137 4.33 3.33 -0.65
C PHE A 137 4.46 4.44 -1.69
N PRO A 138 3.85 5.61 -1.48
CA PRO A 138 3.86 6.69 -2.48
C PRO A 138 5.27 7.13 -2.87
N GLU A 139 6.23 7.00 -1.98
CA GLU A 139 7.66 7.29 -2.20
C GLU A 139 8.30 6.37 -3.27
N GLY A 140 7.74 5.19 -3.51
CA GLY A 140 8.21 4.18 -4.47
C GLY A 140 9.53 3.51 -4.09
N THR A 141 10.15 3.92 -2.99
CA THR A 141 11.37 3.33 -2.43
C THR A 141 11.49 3.68 -0.95
N ARG A 142 12.28 2.92 -0.21
CA ARG A 142 12.55 3.25 1.20
C ARG A 142 13.33 4.54 1.31
N SER A 143 12.92 5.39 2.25
CA SER A 143 13.64 6.62 2.53
C SER A 143 15.04 6.34 3.08
N ARG A 144 16.01 7.04 2.51
CA ARG A 144 17.41 7.07 2.95
C ARG A 144 17.77 8.37 3.67
N ASN A 145 16.77 9.25 3.86
CA ASN A 145 16.98 10.51 4.57
C ASN A 145 17.47 10.24 5.98
N LYS A 146 18.52 10.97 6.38
CA LYS A 146 19.15 10.81 7.69
C LYS A 146 18.46 11.64 8.80
N LYS A 147 17.65 12.62 8.40
CA LYS A 147 16.96 13.54 9.34
C LYS A 147 15.44 13.32 9.31
N PRO A 148 14.76 13.45 10.45
CA PRO A 148 13.30 13.48 10.48
C PRO A 148 12.73 14.56 9.54
N PRO A 149 11.52 14.36 9.01
CA PRO A 149 10.60 13.23 9.24
C PRO A 149 10.92 11.94 8.47
N PHE A 150 12.10 11.82 7.86
CA PHE A 150 12.57 10.67 7.07
C PHE A 150 11.73 10.37 5.81
N LEU A 151 10.84 11.28 5.41
CA LEU A 151 9.95 11.14 4.26
C LEU A 151 10.67 11.52 2.96
N GLN A 152 10.20 10.97 1.86
CA GLN A 152 10.57 11.37 0.50
C GLN A 152 9.35 11.89 -0.25
N ASN A 153 9.59 12.58 -1.35
CA ASN A 153 8.50 13.06 -2.21
C ASN A 153 7.67 11.89 -2.73
N GLY A 154 6.36 12.03 -2.64
CA GLY A 154 5.41 11.07 -3.20
C GLY A 154 5.40 11.12 -4.73
N LYS A 155 5.14 9.97 -5.35
CA LYS A 155 4.91 9.84 -6.79
C LYS A 155 3.41 9.82 -7.08
N THR A 156 3.04 10.17 -8.29
CA THR A 156 1.64 10.30 -8.72
C THR A 156 0.89 8.97 -8.87
N GLY A 157 1.57 7.82 -8.75
CA GLY A 157 0.97 6.50 -8.98
C GLY A 157 -0.27 6.21 -8.13
N VAL A 158 -0.26 6.61 -6.85
CA VAL A 158 -1.42 6.46 -5.95
C VAL A 158 -2.60 7.31 -6.42
N ALA A 159 -2.33 8.57 -6.77
CA ALA A 159 -3.37 9.49 -7.24
C ALA A 159 -4.01 9.00 -8.56
N ARG A 160 -3.19 8.49 -9.49
CA ARG A 160 -3.68 7.91 -10.75
C ARG A 160 -4.56 6.68 -10.51
N LEU A 161 -4.15 5.77 -9.63
CA LEU A 161 -4.97 4.62 -9.25
C LEU A 161 -6.26 5.04 -8.55
N ALA A 162 -6.20 6.04 -7.67
CA ALA A 162 -7.36 6.59 -7.00
C ALA A 162 -8.37 7.17 -8.01
N ALA A 163 -7.88 7.91 -9.00
CA ALA A 163 -8.72 8.44 -10.08
C ALA A 163 -9.33 7.34 -10.96
N SER A 164 -8.59 6.24 -11.21
CA SER A 164 -9.12 5.08 -11.96
C SER A 164 -10.21 4.33 -11.19
N PHE A 165 -10.24 4.44 -9.86
CA PHE A 165 -11.18 3.77 -8.98
C PHE A 165 -11.76 4.78 -7.96
N PRO A 166 -12.61 5.72 -8.39
CA PRO A 166 -13.03 6.86 -7.58
C PRO A 166 -13.78 6.49 -6.29
N ASP A 167 -14.39 5.31 -6.25
CA ASP A 167 -15.17 4.82 -5.11
C ASP A 167 -14.38 3.90 -4.17
N ILE A 168 -13.14 3.53 -4.55
CA ILE A 168 -12.31 2.65 -3.70
C ILE A 168 -11.66 3.48 -2.59
N PRO A 169 -11.83 3.09 -1.31
CA PRO A 169 -11.24 3.82 -0.19
C PRO A 169 -9.72 3.73 -0.19
N ILE A 170 -9.10 4.88 0.01
CA ILE A 170 -7.67 5.04 0.29
C ILE A 170 -7.52 5.15 1.80
N VAL A 171 -6.80 4.20 2.39
CA VAL A 171 -6.54 4.13 3.84
C VAL A 171 -5.12 4.63 4.11
N PRO A 172 -4.94 5.84 4.62
CA PRO A 172 -3.62 6.33 4.99
C PRO A 172 -3.16 5.72 6.31
N ILE A 173 -1.93 5.22 6.35
CA ILE A 173 -1.30 4.68 7.56
C ILE A 173 0.03 5.40 7.78
N CYS A 174 0.26 5.87 8.98
CA CYS A 174 1.55 6.38 9.43
C CYS A 174 2.23 5.32 10.29
N ILE A 175 3.47 4.94 9.96
CA ILE A 175 4.30 4.00 10.71
C ILE A 175 5.48 4.77 11.28
N ILE A 176 5.54 4.84 12.61
CA ILE A 176 6.61 5.50 13.37
C ILE A 176 7.40 4.44 14.11
N GLY A 177 8.71 4.60 14.22
CA GLY A 177 9.58 3.68 14.98
C GLY A 177 10.09 2.47 14.19
N SER A 178 9.53 2.15 13.02
CA SER A 178 9.98 0.99 12.24
C SER A 178 11.42 1.09 11.75
N ARG A 179 11.91 2.33 11.54
CA ARG A 179 13.32 2.60 11.22
C ARG A 179 14.26 2.25 12.37
N GLU A 180 13.86 2.52 13.59
CA GLU A 180 14.61 2.18 14.81
C GLU A 180 14.67 0.67 15.04
N VAL A 181 13.60 -0.04 14.66
CA VAL A 181 13.52 -1.50 14.69
C VAL A 181 14.46 -2.13 13.67
N MET A 182 14.40 -1.67 12.43
CA MET A 182 15.26 -2.18 11.35
C MET A 182 15.61 -1.05 10.36
N PRO A 183 16.71 -0.31 10.61
CA PRO A 183 17.20 0.73 9.70
C PRO A 183 17.51 0.18 8.30
N PRO A 184 17.46 1.00 7.24
CA PRO A 184 17.92 0.61 5.93
C PRO A 184 19.39 0.11 5.97
N GLY A 185 19.62 -1.12 5.50
CA GLY A 185 20.94 -1.76 5.49
C GLY A 185 21.28 -2.54 6.77
N ALA A 186 20.42 -2.56 7.78
CA ALA A 186 20.63 -3.39 8.96
C ALA A 186 20.33 -4.87 8.65
N ASN A 187 21.12 -5.76 9.30
CA ASN A 187 20.96 -7.21 9.18
C ASN A 187 20.30 -7.84 10.42
N PHE A 188 19.96 -7.02 11.43
CA PHE A 188 19.30 -7.51 12.64
C PHE A 188 18.09 -6.65 13.00
N ILE A 189 17.14 -7.25 13.73
CA ILE A 189 15.89 -6.65 14.14
C ILE A 189 15.96 -6.32 15.62
N ARG A 190 15.63 -5.07 15.97
CA ARG A 190 15.56 -4.58 17.36
C ARG A 190 14.12 -4.61 17.84
N PHE A 191 13.60 -5.79 18.16
CA PHE A 191 12.19 -6.02 18.49
C PHE A 191 11.72 -5.33 19.78
N TRP A 192 12.66 -4.88 20.64
CA TRP A 192 12.36 -4.10 21.86
C TRP A 192 12.04 -2.62 21.60
N LYS A 193 12.23 -2.14 20.37
CA LYS A 193 11.87 -0.77 19.99
C LYS A 193 10.37 -0.68 19.73
N ALA A 194 9.77 0.44 20.19
CA ALA A 194 8.35 0.69 19.99
C ALA A 194 8.05 1.07 18.55
N ILE A 195 6.88 0.67 18.11
CA ILE A 195 6.31 1.00 16.80
C ILE A 195 4.91 1.54 17.03
N ASP A 196 4.64 2.72 16.50
CA ASP A 196 3.31 3.31 16.53
C ASP A 196 2.72 3.29 15.11
N ILE A 197 1.52 2.74 14.98
CA ILE A 197 0.80 2.61 13.71
C ILE A 197 -0.52 3.34 13.83
N HIS A 198 -0.61 4.46 13.10
CA HIS A 198 -1.79 5.32 13.11
C HIS A 198 -2.53 5.17 11.78
N ILE A 199 -3.79 4.75 11.84
CA ILE A 199 -4.67 4.64 10.70
C ILE A 199 -5.51 5.92 10.62
N GLY A 200 -5.35 6.66 9.52
CA GLY A 200 -6.14 7.84 9.22
C GLY A 200 -7.56 7.51 8.78
N VAL A 201 -8.36 8.53 8.60
CA VAL A 201 -9.71 8.39 8.05
C VAL A 201 -9.58 7.98 6.58
N PRO A 202 -10.23 6.91 6.13
CA PRO A 202 -10.28 6.57 4.72
C PRO A 202 -10.97 7.69 3.92
N VAL A 203 -10.49 7.90 2.70
CA VAL A 203 -11.07 8.86 1.77
C VAL A 203 -11.14 8.22 0.40
N THR A 204 -12.21 8.45 -0.35
CA THR A 204 -12.30 8.10 -1.76
C THR A 204 -11.86 9.27 -2.63
N PHE A 205 -11.46 8.99 -3.87
CA PHE A 205 -11.12 10.06 -4.82
C PHE A 205 -12.34 10.94 -5.12
N GLY A 206 -13.52 10.32 -5.22
CA GLY A 206 -14.77 11.06 -5.45
C GLY A 206 -15.09 12.02 -4.29
N GLU A 207 -15.03 11.55 -3.03
CA GLU A 207 -15.22 12.40 -1.85
C GLU A 207 -14.20 13.55 -1.77
N TRP A 208 -12.93 13.23 -2.04
CA TRP A 208 -11.87 14.24 -2.04
C TRP A 208 -12.12 15.31 -3.12
N LEU A 209 -12.51 14.88 -4.31
CA LEU A 209 -12.77 15.77 -5.44
C LEU A 209 -13.92 16.76 -5.12
N VAL A 210 -15.03 16.25 -4.55
CA VAL A 210 -16.17 17.06 -4.14
C VAL A 210 -15.79 18.01 -3.01
N SER A 211 -15.06 17.54 -1.99
CA SER A 211 -14.68 18.34 -0.82
C SER A 211 -13.69 19.47 -1.13
N ASN A 212 -12.97 19.37 -2.26
CA ASN A 212 -12.00 20.40 -2.70
C ASN A 212 -12.52 21.24 -3.88
N ASP A 213 -13.85 21.33 -4.06
CA ASP A 213 -14.49 22.06 -5.16
C ASP A 213 -13.94 21.65 -6.55
N GLY A 214 -13.63 20.39 -6.72
CA GLY A 214 -13.01 19.85 -7.94
C GLY A 214 -11.51 20.05 -8.03
N GLY A 215 -10.91 20.76 -7.07
CA GLY A 215 -9.49 21.09 -7.05
C GLY A 215 -9.07 22.05 -8.16
N ASP A 216 -7.92 22.67 -7.97
CA ASP A 216 -7.27 23.44 -9.04
C ASP A 216 -6.37 22.50 -9.86
N PHE A 217 -6.89 21.98 -10.96
CA PHE A 217 -6.16 21.11 -11.90
C PHE A 217 -5.20 21.87 -12.82
N SER A 218 -5.07 23.17 -12.64
CA SER A 218 -4.17 24.02 -13.44
C SER A 218 -2.70 23.92 -13.04
N LYS A 219 -2.35 23.15 -12.00
CA LYS A 219 -0.99 23.01 -11.46
C LYS A 219 -0.40 21.64 -11.70
#